data_7a02e1a1ddebdaaeab620f71d7bea41d
#
_entry.id   7a02e1a1ddebdaaeab620f71d7bea41d
#
_cell.length_a   1.000
_cell.length_b   1.000
_cell.length_c   1.000
_cell.angle_alpha   90.00
_cell.angle_beta   90.00
_cell.angle_gamma   90.00
#
_symmetry.space_group_name_H-M   'P 1'
#
loop_
_entity.id
_entity.type
_entity.pdbx_description
1 polymer ?
#
loop_
_entity_poly.entity_id
_entity_poly.type
_entity_poly.pdbx_seq_one_letter_code
_entity_poly.pdbx_strand_id
1 'polypeptide(L)'
;SSNLIDLEEQHDQHDSGDTTFYFIIDFIAGGVAGAVAKTIAAPLERVKLLIQTQDANPLIRSGEVKRYTSMQDGFRRVYSEQGCMAFWRGNLPNVLRYFPIAAFNFAFKDMIEGMFPSFDPHAEFMAFCLVNLVAGGLAGALSLTLVFPLDYARTRLASDVGKTQRTFAGLGDCLVKT
;
A
#
# COMPACT_ATOMS: atom_id res chain seq x y z
N SER A 1 -15.21 -48.45 -11.19
CA SER A 1 -15.16 -47.56 -9.99
C SER A 1 -13.89 -46.69 -10.00
N SER A 2 -12.70 -47.22 -10.34
CA SER A 2 -11.44 -46.43 -10.37
C SER A 2 -11.43 -45.34 -11.43
N ASN A 3 -11.97 -45.61 -12.63
CA ASN A 3 -11.99 -44.66 -13.72
C ASN A 3 -12.88 -43.42 -13.48
N LEU A 4 -13.87 -43.49 -12.62
CA LEU A 4 -14.73 -42.36 -12.26
C LEU A 4 -14.04 -41.46 -11.23
N ILE A 5 -13.28 -42.04 -10.30
CA ILE A 5 -12.51 -41.32 -9.29
C ILE A 5 -11.38 -40.55 -9.98
N ASP A 6 -10.68 -41.17 -10.94
CA ASP A 6 -9.59 -40.52 -11.69
C ASP A 6 -10.10 -39.34 -12.56
N LEU A 7 -11.35 -39.44 -13.06
CA LEU A 7 -11.96 -38.35 -13.84
C LEU A 7 -12.45 -37.20 -12.95
N GLU A 8 -12.95 -37.46 -11.74
CA GLU A 8 -13.29 -36.42 -10.76
C GLU A 8 -12.06 -35.71 -10.24
N GLU A 9 -10.98 -36.44 -9.91
CA GLU A 9 -9.71 -35.79 -9.51
C GLU A 9 -9.09 -34.94 -10.62
N GLN A 10 -9.19 -35.37 -11.88
CA GLN A 10 -8.71 -34.57 -13.01
C GLN A 10 -9.57 -33.32 -13.25
N HIS A 11 -10.88 -33.41 -13.01
CA HIS A 11 -11.79 -32.27 -13.18
C HIS A 11 -11.55 -31.23 -12.08
N ASP A 12 -11.36 -31.66 -10.83
CA ASP A 12 -11.06 -30.77 -9.69
C ASP A 12 -9.67 -30.09 -9.81
N GLN A 13 -8.67 -30.80 -10.33
CA GLN A 13 -7.35 -30.22 -10.59
C GLN A 13 -7.36 -29.19 -11.71
N HIS A 14 -8.15 -29.39 -12.77
CA HIS A 14 -8.27 -28.45 -13.88
C HIS A 14 -9.01 -27.18 -13.45
N ASP A 15 -10.07 -27.30 -12.68
CA ASP A 15 -10.87 -26.17 -12.16
C ASP A 15 -10.06 -25.34 -11.14
N SER A 16 -9.28 -25.99 -10.28
CA SER A 16 -8.38 -25.33 -9.33
C SER A 16 -7.26 -24.55 -10.01
N GLY A 17 -6.69 -25.08 -11.10
CA GLY A 17 -5.64 -24.42 -11.89
C GLY A 17 -6.16 -23.15 -12.57
N ASP A 18 -7.33 -23.23 -13.17
CA ASP A 18 -7.94 -22.10 -13.85
C ASP A 18 -8.36 -21.01 -12.85
N THR A 19 -8.91 -21.37 -11.71
CA THR A 19 -9.28 -20.43 -10.64
C THR A 19 -8.04 -19.69 -10.10
N THR A 20 -6.93 -20.40 -9.87
CA THR A 20 -5.69 -19.79 -9.41
C THR A 20 -5.10 -18.86 -10.47
N PHE A 21 -5.18 -19.22 -11.73
CA PHE A 21 -4.69 -18.40 -12.83
C PHE A 21 -5.47 -17.09 -12.98
N TYR A 22 -6.81 -17.15 -12.94
CA TYR A 22 -7.64 -15.94 -12.95
C TYR A 22 -7.41 -15.06 -11.72
N PHE A 23 -7.25 -15.65 -10.55
CA PHE A 23 -6.89 -14.90 -9.34
C PHE A 23 -5.57 -14.13 -9.50
N ILE A 24 -4.54 -14.76 -10.05
CA ILE A 24 -3.25 -14.09 -10.30
C ILE A 24 -3.39 -12.94 -11.29
N ILE A 25 -4.17 -13.14 -12.36
CA ILE A 25 -4.43 -12.08 -13.35
C ILE A 25 -5.15 -10.91 -12.69
N ASP A 26 -6.19 -11.16 -11.94
CA ASP A 26 -6.98 -10.13 -11.26
C ASP A 26 -6.15 -9.38 -10.21
N PHE A 27 -5.31 -10.10 -9.48
CA PHE A 27 -4.37 -9.52 -8.53
C PHE A 27 -3.35 -8.59 -9.21
N ILE A 28 -2.76 -9.03 -10.32
CA ILE A 28 -1.81 -8.22 -11.10
C ILE A 28 -2.52 -7.02 -11.72
N ALA A 29 -3.68 -7.24 -12.35
CA ALA A 29 -4.46 -6.17 -12.97
C ALA A 29 -4.88 -5.11 -11.96
N GLY A 30 -5.39 -5.53 -10.80
CA GLY A 30 -5.73 -4.64 -9.69
C GLY A 30 -4.52 -3.88 -9.15
N GLY A 31 -3.39 -4.54 -8.98
CA GLY A 31 -2.12 -3.95 -8.56
C GLY A 31 -1.62 -2.89 -9.55
N VAL A 32 -1.66 -3.19 -10.84
CA VAL A 32 -1.27 -2.24 -11.91
C VAL A 32 -2.22 -1.06 -11.96
N ALA A 33 -3.54 -1.30 -11.93
CA ALA A 33 -4.53 -0.23 -11.90
C ALA A 33 -4.36 0.70 -10.69
N GLY A 34 -4.12 0.12 -9.51
CA GLY A 34 -3.82 0.87 -8.29
C GLY A 34 -2.53 1.70 -8.40
N ALA A 35 -1.48 1.12 -8.98
CA ALA A 35 -0.20 1.81 -9.22
C ALA A 35 -0.36 3.01 -10.16
N VAL A 36 -1.10 2.83 -11.26
CA VAL A 36 -1.40 3.91 -12.21
C VAL A 36 -2.22 5.02 -11.54
N ALA A 37 -3.30 4.67 -10.84
CA ALA A 37 -4.14 5.63 -10.13
C ALA A 37 -3.33 6.44 -9.10
N LYS A 38 -2.45 5.78 -8.32
CA LYS A 38 -1.56 6.45 -7.37
C LYS A 38 -0.50 7.32 -8.02
N THR A 39 0.00 6.92 -9.17
CA THR A 39 0.96 7.72 -9.93
C THR A 39 0.31 9.00 -10.48
N ILE A 40 -0.94 8.92 -10.92
CA ILE A 40 -1.71 10.11 -11.35
C ILE A 40 -2.01 11.02 -10.15
N ALA A 41 -2.37 10.46 -9.00
CA ALA A 41 -2.67 11.22 -7.78
C ALA A 41 -1.43 11.74 -7.03
N ALA A 42 -0.23 11.26 -7.36
CA ALA A 42 1.02 11.57 -6.65
C ALA A 42 1.28 13.08 -6.45
N PRO A 43 1.03 13.97 -7.45
CA PRO A 43 1.23 15.40 -7.26
C PRO A 43 0.38 15.99 -6.14
N LEU A 44 -0.89 15.59 -6.04
CA LEU A 44 -1.81 16.02 -4.99
C LEU A 44 -1.37 15.48 -3.62
N GLU A 45 -1.05 14.19 -3.56
CA GLU A 45 -0.59 13.54 -2.33
C GLU A 45 0.69 14.19 -1.80
N ARG A 46 1.64 14.52 -2.68
CA ARG A 46 2.88 15.16 -2.26
C ARG A 46 2.64 16.55 -1.67
N VAL A 47 1.89 17.42 -2.34
CA VAL A 47 1.63 18.77 -1.84
C VAL A 47 0.85 18.72 -0.52
N LYS A 48 -0.13 17.80 -0.41
CA LYS A 48 -0.84 17.54 0.83
C LYS A 48 0.12 17.13 1.96
N LEU A 49 1.02 16.19 1.72
CA LEU A 49 2.01 15.76 2.71
C LEU A 49 2.93 16.90 3.15
N LEU A 50 3.44 17.72 2.22
CA LEU A 50 4.28 18.88 2.54
C LEU A 50 3.57 19.86 3.47
N ILE A 51 2.28 20.13 3.24
CA ILE A 51 1.49 21.01 4.09
C ILE A 51 1.19 20.37 5.45
N GLN A 52 0.88 19.07 5.48
CA GLN A 52 0.56 18.37 6.73
C GLN A 52 1.78 18.18 7.63
N THR A 53 2.96 17.97 7.05
CA THR A 53 4.19 17.68 7.81
C THR A 53 5.09 18.90 7.98
N GLN A 54 4.68 20.08 7.52
CA GLN A 54 5.51 21.28 7.54
C GLN A 54 5.98 21.68 8.97
N ASP A 55 5.15 21.46 9.99
CA ASP A 55 5.51 21.77 11.37
C ASP A 55 6.57 20.84 11.96
N ALA A 56 6.69 19.64 11.42
CA ALA A 56 7.72 18.68 11.79
C ALA A 56 9.04 18.86 10.99
N ASN A 57 9.02 19.66 9.92
CA ASN A 57 10.20 19.85 9.07
C ASN A 57 11.20 20.85 9.71
N PRO A 58 12.47 20.44 9.95
CA PRO A 58 13.47 21.30 10.60
C PRO A 58 13.74 22.60 9.84
N LEU A 59 13.76 22.57 8.50
CA LEU A 59 14.04 23.74 7.65
C LEU A 59 12.92 24.79 7.70
N ILE A 60 11.69 24.35 7.92
CA ILE A 60 10.55 25.26 8.09
C ILE A 60 10.52 25.80 9.52
N ARG A 61 10.88 24.97 10.51
CA ARG A 61 10.98 25.40 11.91
C ARG A 61 12.11 26.40 12.15
N SER A 62 13.25 26.24 11.47
CA SER A 62 14.37 27.20 11.54
C SER A 62 14.09 28.54 10.82
N GLY A 63 13.04 28.57 9.99
CA GLY A 63 12.71 29.75 9.18
C GLY A 63 13.48 29.85 7.87
N GLU A 64 14.34 28.89 7.55
CA GLU A 64 15.07 28.82 6.29
C GLU A 64 14.16 28.63 5.08
N VAL A 65 13.07 27.89 5.28
CA VAL A 65 12.02 27.65 4.26
C VAL A 65 10.70 28.23 4.77
N LYS A 66 10.10 29.09 3.96
CA LYS A 66 8.82 29.70 4.28
C LYS A 66 7.69 28.65 4.34
N ARG A 67 6.78 28.76 5.30
CA ARG A 67 5.62 27.88 5.43
C ARG A 67 4.73 27.94 4.19
N TYR A 68 4.11 26.79 3.89
CA TYR A 68 3.07 26.70 2.86
C TYR A 68 1.75 27.23 3.41
N THR A 69 1.13 28.16 2.70
CA THR A 69 -0.11 28.81 3.14
C THR A 69 -1.37 28.15 2.57
N SER A 70 -1.26 27.53 1.40
CA SER A 70 -2.36 26.87 0.72
C SER A 70 -1.87 25.77 -0.23
N MET A 71 -2.79 24.95 -0.74
CA MET A 71 -2.48 23.94 -1.76
C MET A 71 -1.92 24.58 -3.03
N GLN A 72 -2.48 25.70 -3.46
CA GLN A 72 -2.00 26.42 -4.67
C GLN A 72 -0.57 26.95 -4.48
N ASP A 73 -0.28 27.52 -3.32
CA ASP A 73 1.08 27.94 -2.94
C ASP A 73 2.05 26.77 -2.94
N GLY A 74 1.63 25.61 -2.38
CA GLY A 74 2.41 24.40 -2.40
C GLY A 74 2.73 23.91 -3.82
N PHE A 75 1.75 23.84 -4.71
CA PHE A 75 1.96 23.48 -6.11
C PHE A 75 2.92 24.43 -6.83
N ARG A 76 2.67 25.74 -6.72
CA ARG A 76 3.51 26.76 -7.35
C ARG A 76 4.97 26.68 -6.89
N ARG A 77 5.19 26.53 -5.59
CA ARG A 77 6.53 26.49 -5.02
C ARG A 77 7.26 25.18 -5.34
N VAL A 78 6.60 24.03 -5.24
CA VAL A 78 7.21 22.75 -5.65
C VAL A 78 7.62 22.80 -7.11
N TYR A 79 6.78 23.34 -7.98
CA TYR A 79 7.11 23.47 -9.40
C TYR A 79 8.28 24.44 -9.65
N SER A 80 8.26 25.64 -9.05
CA SER A 80 9.28 26.65 -9.27
C SER A 80 10.63 26.33 -8.62
N GLU A 81 10.61 25.74 -7.42
CA GLU A 81 11.83 25.48 -6.64
C GLU A 81 12.46 24.12 -6.94
N GLN A 82 11.65 23.08 -7.18
CA GLN A 82 12.10 21.70 -7.31
C GLN A 82 11.89 21.09 -8.70
N GLY A 83 11.06 21.70 -9.53
CA GLY A 83 10.73 21.26 -10.89
C GLY A 83 9.60 20.21 -10.92
N CYS A 84 9.15 19.87 -12.13
CA CYS A 84 7.98 19.00 -12.36
C CYS A 84 8.16 17.59 -11.78
N MET A 85 9.32 16.97 -11.95
CA MET A 85 9.59 15.61 -11.46
C MET A 85 9.54 15.47 -9.94
N ALA A 86 9.65 16.58 -9.23
CA ALA A 86 9.53 16.58 -7.77
C ALA A 86 8.16 16.13 -7.27
N PHE A 87 7.11 16.29 -8.05
CA PHE A 87 5.76 15.86 -7.67
C PHE A 87 5.62 14.35 -7.46
N TRP A 88 6.46 13.54 -8.10
CA TRP A 88 6.47 12.08 -7.95
C TRP A 88 7.46 11.57 -6.90
N ARG A 89 8.10 12.48 -6.20
CA ARG A 89 9.05 12.12 -5.14
C ARG A 89 8.33 11.42 -3.97
N GLY A 90 8.76 10.21 -3.64
CA GLY A 90 8.08 9.35 -2.66
C GLY A 90 6.93 8.52 -3.24
N ASN A 91 6.66 8.58 -4.55
CA ASN A 91 5.64 7.75 -5.18
C ASN A 91 6.07 6.28 -5.29
N LEU A 92 7.36 6.01 -5.53
CA LEU A 92 7.86 4.64 -5.67
C LEU A 92 7.54 3.75 -4.44
N PRO A 93 7.89 4.11 -3.19
CA PRO A 93 7.48 3.31 -2.04
C PRO A 93 5.97 3.23 -1.86
N ASN A 94 5.22 4.26 -2.28
CA ASN A 94 3.76 4.24 -2.26
C ASN A 94 3.17 3.17 -3.19
N VAL A 95 3.73 3.00 -4.38
CA VAL A 95 3.33 1.97 -5.34
C VAL A 95 3.80 0.58 -4.89
N LEU A 96 5.08 0.45 -4.51
CA LEU A 96 5.67 -0.83 -4.12
C LEU A 96 4.97 -1.49 -2.93
N ARG A 97 4.40 -0.71 -2.01
CA ARG A 97 3.73 -1.25 -0.83
C ARG A 97 2.43 -2.01 -1.13
N TYR A 98 1.79 -1.76 -2.29
CA TYR A 98 0.52 -2.43 -2.63
C TYR A 98 0.66 -3.93 -2.74
N PHE A 99 1.72 -4.41 -3.38
CA PHE A 99 1.95 -5.83 -3.56
C PHE A 99 2.17 -6.57 -2.23
N PRO A 100 3.09 -6.12 -1.35
CA PRO A 100 3.27 -6.75 -0.05
C PRO A 100 2.01 -6.68 0.82
N ILE A 101 1.32 -5.54 0.89
CA ILE A 101 0.08 -5.43 1.69
C ILE A 101 -0.97 -6.42 1.21
N ALA A 102 -1.22 -6.51 -0.09
CA ALA A 102 -2.20 -7.42 -0.63
C ALA A 102 -1.81 -8.88 -0.36
N ALA A 103 -0.55 -9.24 -0.64
CA ALA A 103 -0.05 -10.59 -0.40
C ALA A 103 -0.15 -11.00 1.09
N PHE A 104 0.26 -10.13 2.01
CA PHE A 104 0.16 -10.39 3.44
C PHE A 104 -1.27 -10.43 3.94
N ASN A 105 -2.15 -9.55 3.42
CA ASN A 105 -3.57 -9.58 3.80
C ASN A 105 -4.22 -10.92 3.44
N PHE A 106 -3.98 -11.43 2.23
CA PHE A 106 -4.49 -12.75 1.84
C PHE A 106 -3.89 -13.86 2.70
N ALA A 107 -2.56 -13.92 2.82
CA ALA A 107 -1.88 -14.96 3.59
C ALA A 107 -2.32 -14.98 5.07
N PHE A 108 -2.41 -13.82 5.71
CA PHE A 108 -2.85 -13.74 7.10
C PHE A 108 -4.35 -13.99 7.26
N LYS A 109 -5.18 -13.54 6.31
CA LYS A 109 -6.61 -13.81 6.35
C LYS A 109 -6.88 -15.30 6.31
N ASP A 110 -6.30 -16.02 5.34
CA ASP A 110 -6.46 -17.46 5.20
C ASP A 110 -5.94 -18.21 6.43
N MET A 111 -4.77 -17.81 6.97
CA MET A 111 -4.22 -18.40 8.17
C MET A 111 -5.12 -18.18 9.41
N ILE A 112 -5.66 -16.99 9.57
CA ILE A 112 -6.49 -16.63 10.71
C ILE A 112 -7.88 -17.27 10.58
N GLU A 113 -8.49 -17.26 9.40
CA GLU A 113 -9.76 -17.93 9.14
C GLU A 113 -9.67 -19.44 9.42
N GLY A 114 -8.56 -20.08 9.07
CA GLY A 114 -8.32 -21.50 9.38
C GLY A 114 -8.18 -21.82 10.88
N MET A 115 -8.02 -20.81 11.75
CA MET A 115 -8.01 -20.98 13.21
C MET A 115 -9.41 -20.97 13.83
N PHE A 116 -10.42 -20.51 13.10
CA PHE A 116 -11.81 -20.45 13.56
C PHE A 116 -12.64 -21.62 12.98
N PRO A 117 -13.70 -22.03 13.69
CA PRO A 117 -14.67 -22.97 13.12
C PRO A 117 -15.34 -22.38 11.89
N SER A 118 -15.64 -23.21 10.90
CA SER A 118 -16.43 -22.81 9.73
C SER A 118 -17.89 -22.64 10.13
N PHE A 119 -18.43 -21.44 9.95
CA PHE A 119 -19.84 -21.11 10.20
C PHE A 119 -20.61 -21.03 8.88
N ASP A 120 -21.83 -21.59 8.87
CA ASP A 120 -22.70 -21.48 7.71
C ASP A 120 -23.27 -20.05 7.61
N PRO A 121 -23.02 -19.32 6.49
CA PRO A 121 -23.53 -17.97 6.29
C PRO A 121 -25.05 -17.84 6.39
N HIS A 122 -25.79 -18.92 6.10
CA HIS A 122 -27.26 -18.93 6.10
C HIS A 122 -27.83 -19.31 7.46
N ALA A 123 -27.16 -20.19 8.22
CA ALA A 123 -27.65 -20.66 9.51
C ALA A 123 -27.13 -19.79 10.69
N GLU A 124 -25.88 -19.34 10.62
CA GLU A 124 -25.18 -18.62 11.70
C GLU A 124 -24.57 -17.29 11.22
N PHE A 125 -25.37 -16.48 10.56
CA PHE A 125 -24.94 -15.23 9.91
C PHE A 125 -24.12 -14.30 10.82
N MET A 126 -24.53 -14.12 12.07
CA MET A 126 -23.84 -13.22 13.01
C MET A 126 -22.45 -13.75 13.40
N ALA A 127 -22.32 -15.07 13.61
CA ALA A 127 -21.04 -15.69 13.93
C ALA A 127 -20.10 -15.64 12.72
N PHE A 128 -20.61 -15.93 11.53
CA PHE A 128 -19.89 -15.79 10.27
C PHE A 128 -19.38 -14.37 10.04
N CYS A 129 -20.23 -13.34 10.19
CA CYS A 129 -19.83 -11.95 10.06
C CYS A 129 -18.77 -11.54 11.09
N LEU A 130 -18.92 -11.96 12.34
CA LEU A 130 -17.98 -11.62 13.40
C LEU A 130 -16.60 -12.23 13.16
N VAL A 131 -16.55 -13.51 12.77
CA VAL A 131 -15.28 -14.19 12.45
C VAL A 131 -14.58 -13.51 11.28
N ASN A 132 -15.30 -13.22 10.18
CA ASN A 132 -14.72 -12.52 9.04
C ASN A 132 -14.24 -11.11 9.38
N LEU A 133 -14.96 -10.38 10.23
CA LEU A 133 -14.56 -9.05 10.67
C LEU A 133 -13.27 -9.10 11.53
N VAL A 134 -13.20 -10.03 12.48
CA VAL A 134 -12.05 -10.23 13.35
C VAL A 134 -10.85 -10.72 12.54
N ALA A 135 -11.04 -11.73 11.69
CA ALA A 135 -9.98 -12.28 10.85
C ALA A 135 -9.41 -11.21 9.89
N GLY A 136 -10.29 -10.48 9.20
CA GLY A 136 -9.88 -9.40 8.30
C GLY A 136 -9.19 -8.25 9.04
N GLY A 137 -9.68 -7.87 10.21
CA GLY A 137 -9.08 -6.82 11.06
C GLY A 137 -7.68 -7.20 11.56
N LEU A 138 -7.51 -8.42 12.05
CA LEU A 138 -6.20 -8.92 12.50
C LEU A 138 -5.22 -9.09 11.34
N ALA A 139 -5.67 -9.65 10.21
CA ALA A 139 -4.86 -9.78 9.01
C ALA A 139 -4.37 -8.41 8.51
N GLY A 140 -5.27 -7.42 8.47
CA GLY A 140 -4.93 -6.05 8.10
C GLY A 140 -3.92 -5.40 9.05
N ALA A 141 -4.10 -5.55 10.36
CA ALA A 141 -3.18 -5.01 11.35
C ALA A 141 -1.78 -5.61 11.24
N LEU A 142 -1.68 -6.94 11.09
CA LEU A 142 -0.40 -7.63 10.90
C LEU A 142 0.29 -7.21 9.61
N SER A 143 -0.45 -7.14 8.50
CA SER A 143 0.06 -6.72 7.20
C SER A 143 0.61 -5.29 7.24
N LEU A 144 -0.13 -4.35 7.85
CA LEU A 144 0.31 -2.98 8.02
C LEU A 144 1.56 -2.87 8.88
N THR A 145 1.67 -3.66 9.96
CA THR A 145 2.86 -3.67 10.82
C THR A 145 4.11 -4.10 10.05
N LEU A 146 4.00 -5.12 9.20
CA LEU A 146 5.13 -5.58 8.38
C LEU A 146 5.52 -4.58 7.27
N VAL A 147 4.55 -3.85 6.75
CA VAL A 147 4.78 -2.88 5.67
C VAL A 147 5.09 -1.47 6.19
N PHE A 148 4.98 -1.24 7.50
CA PHE A 148 5.24 0.04 8.15
C PHE A 148 6.57 0.72 7.76
N PRO A 149 7.71 -0.01 7.61
CA PRO A 149 8.96 0.61 7.15
C PRO A 149 8.84 1.31 5.78
N LEU A 150 8.03 0.74 4.86
CA LEU A 150 7.76 1.36 3.56
C LEU A 150 6.90 2.62 3.68
N ASP A 151 5.92 2.64 4.58
CA ASP A 151 5.10 3.81 4.87
C ASP A 151 5.93 4.94 5.48
N TYR A 152 6.83 4.61 6.39
CA TYR A 152 7.76 5.57 6.97
C TYR A 152 8.67 6.19 5.89
N ALA A 153 9.30 5.36 5.05
CA ALA A 153 10.16 5.82 3.97
C ALA A 153 9.41 6.70 2.97
N ARG A 154 8.17 6.33 2.61
CA ARG A 154 7.29 7.16 1.77
C ARG A 154 7.06 8.54 2.34
N THR A 155 6.67 8.62 3.61
CA THR A 155 6.37 9.89 4.28
C THR A 155 7.61 10.77 4.36
N ARG A 156 8.77 10.21 4.71
CA ARG A 156 10.05 10.92 4.76
C ARG A 156 10.48 11.44 3.40
N LEU A 157 10.45 10.61 2.36
CA LEU A 157 10.81 11.03 1.01
C LEU A 157 9.84 12.07 0.42
N ALA A 158 8.55 11.92 0.71
CA ALA A 158 7.54 12.87 0.23
C ALA A 158 7.54 14.20 1.01
N SER A 159 7.95 14.22 2.27
CA SER A 159 8.04 15.43 3.11
C SER A 159 9.39 16.16 2.99
N ASP A 160 10.36 15.60 2.27
CA ASP A 160 11.67 16.21 2.10
C ASP A 160 11.57 17.47 1.23
N VAL A 161 12.00 18.61 1.78
CA VAL A 161 11.90 19.96 1.18
C VAL A 161 13.29 20.46 0.82
N GLY A 162 13.43 21.06 -0.36
CA GLY A 162 14.63 21.75 -0.80
C GLY A 162 15.41 21.05 -1.92
N LYS A 163 16.07 21.86 -2.75
CA LYS A 163 16.94 21.38 -3.85
C LYS A 163 18.33 20.98 -3.37
N THR A 164 18.85 21.71 -2.38
CA THR A 164 20.28 21.73 -2.05
C THR A 164 20.60 20.79 -0.89
N GLN A 165 19.67 20.50 -0.01
CA GLN A 165 19.85 19.60 1.13
C GLN A 165 18.86 18.44 1.05
N ARG A 166 19.14 17.48 0.19
CA ARG A 166 18.41 16.21 0.19
C ARG A 166 18.89 15.39 1.39
N THR A 167 17.98 15.11 2.31
CA THR A 167 18.25 14.26 3.48
C THR A 167 18.48 12.81 3.06
N PHE A 168 17.77 12.36 2.03
CA PHE A 168 17.85 10.99 1.53
C PHE A 168 17.99 10.95 0.00
N ALA A 169 18.93 10.14 -0.48
CA ALA A 169 19.15 9.95 -1.91
C ALA A 169 18.05 9.08 -2.58
N GLY A 170 17.38 8.20 -1.80
CA GLY A 170 16.32 7.33 -2.29
C GLY A 170 15.77 6.42 -1.20
N LEU A 171 14.93 5.45 -1.61
CA LEU A 171 14.27 4.51 -0.70
C LEU A 171 15.28 3.70 0.14
N GLY A 172 16.30 3.14 -0.50
CA GLY A 172 17.32 2.32 0.19
C GLY A 172 18.13 3.14 1.19
N ASP A 173 18.55 4.35 0.82
CA ASP A 173 19.28 5.27 1.71
C ASP A 173 18.42 5.70 2.91
N CYS A 174 17.13 5.92 2.70
CA CYS A 174 16.18 6.24 3.76
C CYS A 174 16.03 5.08 4.76
N LEU A 175 15.91 3.84 4.28
CA LEU A 175 15.75 2.65 5.13
C LEU A 175 17.03 2.30 5.92
N VAL A 176 18.21 2.55 5.34
CA VAL A 176 19.50 2.26 6.00
C VAL A 176 19.87 3.31 7.05
N LYS A 177 19.49 4.58 6.82
CA LYS A 177 19.81 5.69 7.73
C LYS A 177 18.81 5.89 8.87
N THR A 178 17.73 5.09 8.87
CA THR A 178 16.67 5.14 9.90
C THR A 178 16.76 3.97 10.84
#